data_37f82ae13f3953d3c2aa21a59f60ad2f
#
_entry.id   37f82ae13f3953d3c2aa21a59f60ad2f
#
_cell.length_a   1.000
_cell.length_b   1.000
_cell.length_c   1.000
_cell.angle_alpha   90.00
_cell.angle_beta   90.00
_cell.angle_gamma   90.00
#
_symmetry.space_group_name_H-M   'P 1'
#
loop_
_entity.id
_entity.type
_entity.pdbx_description
1 polymer ?
#
loop_
_entity_poly.entity_id
_entity_poly.type
_entity_poly.pdbx_seq_one_letter_code
_entity_poly.pdbx_strand_id
1 'polypeptide(L)'
;MIDFLKQLPHLEAYGNPFYFIYLGLALLPIFVGLFFKKRFAIYECLVSLAFIVLALTGTHASQLLALLFYIVWQIIWVYSYKHYRSKKDNKWVFYLHSFLVVLPLIFVKVEPAINGTQSLLNFLGISYLTFRSVGMIIEMRDGVLKEFTLGEFLRFMLFMPTFTSGPIDRFKRFNEDYQAIPERDELMNMLDQAVKYIMLGFLYKFVLAQIFGSMLLPSLKAQALAQGGIFNLPTLGVMYVFGFDLFFDFAGYSMFALAASYLMGIKSPINFDKPFISRDLKEFWNRWHMSLSFWFRDFVFMRLVMVLMRNKVFKNRNTTSNVAYVINMMVMGFWHGVTWYYIAYGIFHGIGLGINDAWLRKKKTINKERKKAGLEPLPDNKWTKALGIFITFNTVMLSFLIFSGFLNDLWFTKK
;
A
#
# COMPACT_ATOMS: atom_id res chain seq x y z
N MET A 1 -30.47 8.80 12.47
CA MET A 1 -29.58 7.76 11.86
C MET A 1 -28.15 7.88 12.38
N ILE A 2 -27.47 9.03 12.24
CA ILE A 2 -26.08 9.21 12.73
C ILE A 2 -25.99 8.98 14.25
N ASP A 3 -26.92 9.50 15.04
CA ASP A 3 -26.91 9.34 16.49
C ASP A 3 -27.11 7.87 16.93
N PHE A 4 -27.90 7.12 16.18
CA PHE A 4 -27.99 5.66 16.37
C PHE A 4 -26.67 4.97 16.06
N LEU A 5 -26.00 5.33 14.97
CA LEU A 5 -24.71 4.76 14.57
C LEU A 5 -23.58 5.09 15.58
N LYS A 6 -23.66 6.24 16.26
CA LYS A 6 -22.73 6.61 17.35
C LYS A 6 -22.87 5.72 18.59
N GLN A 7 -24.05 5.14 18.80
CA GLN A 7 -24.32 4.24 19.93
C GLN A 7 -23.91 2.79 19.68
N LEU A 8 -23.69 2.43 18.40
CA LEU A 8 -23.22 1.09 18.04
C LEU A 8 -21.76 0.87 18.51
N PRO A 9 -21.41 -0.38 18.86
CA PRO A 9 -20.05 -0.70 19.23
C PRO A 9 -19.11 -0.41 18.07
N HIS A 10 -17.97 0.22 18.36
CA HIS A 10 -16.89 0.40 17.40
C HIS A 10 -15.97 -0.81 17.43
N LEU A 11 -15.66 -1.34 16.26
CA LEU A 11 -14.79 -2.49 16.11
C LEU A 11 -13.61 -2.12 15.21
N GLU A 12 -12.50 -1.72 15.82
CA GLU A 12 -11.29 -1.36 15.09
C GLU A 12 -10.76 -2.55 14.30
N ALA A 13 -10.65 -2.37 12.97
CA ALA A 13 -10.19 -3.45 12.08
C ALA A 13 -8.76 -3.89 12.44
N TYR A 14 -8.62 -5.14 12.87
CA TYR A 14 -7.35 -5.74 13.31
C TYR A 14 -6.61 -4.98 14.44
N GLY A 15 -7.30 -4.09 15.15
CA GLY A 15 -6.72 -3.27 16.22
C GLY A 15 -6.78 -3.90 17.61
N ASN A 16 -7.69 -4.88 17.81
CA ASN A 16 -7.94 -5.50 19.11
C ASN A 16 -7.98 -7.03 18.97
N PRO A 17 -7.39 -7.82 19.91
CA PRO A 17 -7.48 -9.28 19.89
C PRO A 17 -8.90 -9.83 19.86
N PHE A 18 -9.88 -9.21 20.51
CA PHE A 18 -11.29 -9.64 20.45
C PHE A 18 -11.90 -9.55 19.05
N TYR A 19 -11.40 -8.66 18.18
CA TYR A 19 -11.80 -8.59 16.78
C TYR A 19 -11.69 -9.95 16.09
N PHE A 20 -10.64 -10.72 16.38
CA PHE A 20 -10.37 -12.01 15.75
C PHE A 20 -11.33 -13.11 16.15
N ILE A 21 -11.93 -13.02 17.35
CA ILE A 21 -13.00 -13.95 17.77
C ILE A 21 -14.23 -13.73 16.89
N TYR A 22 -14.69 -12.48 16.75
CA TYR A 22 -15.83 -12.16 15.90
C TYR A 22 -15.56 -12.47 14.43
N LEU A 23 -14.34 -12.13 13.96
CA LEU A 23 -13.90 -12.45 12.60
C LEU A 23 -13.90 -13.96 12.34
N GLY A 24 -13.32 -14.76 13.24
CA GLY A 24 -13.27 -16.21 13.13
C GLY A 24 -14.67 -16.83 13.06
N LEU A 25 -15.57 -16.41 13.96
CA LEU A 25 -16.97 -16.87 13.96
C LEU A 25 -17.70 -16.50 12.66
N ALA A 26 -17.50 -15.29 12.15
CA ALA A 26 -18.13 -14.82 10.91
C ALA A 26 -17.55 -15.49 9.66
N LEU A 27 -16.25 -15.80 9.63
CA LEU A 27 -15.62 -16.45 8.48
C LEU A 27 -15.77 -17.98 8.46
N LEU A 28 -16.06 -18.60 9.60
CA LEU A 28 -16.23 -20.06 9.70
C LEU A 28 -17.28 -20.63 8.72
N PRO A 29 -18.50 -20.07 8.60
CA PRO A 29 -19.48 -20.57 7.63
C PRO A 29 -19.01 -20.41 6.18
N ILE A 30 -18.25 -19.35 5.86
CA ILE A 30 -17.68 -19.13 4.53
C ILE A 30 -16.67 -20.23 4.20
N PHE A 31 -15.73 -20.48 5.13
CA PHE A 31 -14.72 -21.52 4.98
C PHE A 31 -15.34 -22.91 4.85
N VAL A 32 -16.33 -23.24 5.70
CA VAL A 32 -17.08 -24.51 5.62
C VAL A 32 -17.83 -24.63 4.29
N GLY A 33 -18.44 -23.56 3.81
CA GLY A 33 -19.07 -23.54 2.49
C GLY A 33 -18.08 -23.88 1.37
N LEU A 34 -16.91 -23.23 1.36
CA LEU A 34 -15.84 -23.49 0.38
C LEU A 34 -15.33 -24.93 0.45
N PHE A 35 -15.23 -25.52 1.66
CA PHE A 35 -14.85 -26.91 1.86
C PHE A 35 -15.82 -27.87 1.19
N PHE A 36 -17.11 -27.54 1.15
CA PHE A 36 -18.16 -28.28 0.44
C PHE A 36 -18.41 -27.79 -0.99
N LYS A 37 -17.46 -27.06 -1.57
CA LYS A 37 -17.56 -26.49 -2.94
C LYS A 37 -18.77 -25.57 -3.14
N LYS A 38 -19.16 -24.84 -2.10
CA LYS A 38 -20.24 -23.87 -2.13
C LYS A 38 -19.74 -22.50 -1.70
N ARG A 39 -20.11 -21.47 -2.44
CA ARG A 39 -19.82 -20.07 -2.09
C ARG A 39 -21.11 -19.37 -1.67
N PHE A 40 -21.13 -18.86 -0.46
CA PHE A 40 -22.28 -18.14 0.10
C PHE A 40 -22.17 -16.63 -0.17
N ALA A 41 -22.28 -16.21 -1.43
CA ALA A 41 -22.00 -14.86 -1.88
C ALA A 41 -22.79 -13.75 -1.13
N ILE A 42 -24.05 -14.01 -0.79
CA ILE A 42 -24.90 -13.08 -0.01
C ILE A 42 -24.35 -12.94 1.42
N TYR A 43 -24.04 -14.08 2.06
CA TYR A 43 -23.50 -14.08 3.41
C TYR A 43 -22.12 -13.40 3.48
N GLU A 44 -21.22 -13.67 2.52
CA GLU A 44 -19.92 -12.99 2.40
C GLU A 44 -20.08 -11.46 2.26
N CYS A 45 -21.06 -11.01 1.48
CA CYS A 45 -21.40 -9.60 1.32
C CYS A 45 -21.89 -8.99 2.65
N LEU A 46 -22.80 -9.68 3.35
CA LEU A 46 -23.33 -9.23 4.64
C LEU A 46 -22.25 -9.15 5.71
N VAL A 47 -21.37 -10.16 5.79
CA VAL A 47 -20.20 -10.15 6.69
C VAL A 47 -19.29 -8.96 6.37
N SER A 48 -18.94 -8.77 5.10
CA SER A 48 -18.08 -7.64 4.69
C SER A 48 -18.70 -6.29 5.05
N LEU A 49 -19.98 -6.09 4.76
CA LEU A 49 -20.69 -4.85 5.11
C LEU A 49 -20.78 -4.66 6.62
N ALA A 50 -21.08 -5.70 7.39
CA ALA A 50 -21.18 -5.62 8.86
C ALA A 50 -19.85 -5.17 9.47
N PHE A 51 -18.72 -5.78 9.08
CA PHE A 51 -17.39 -5.40 9.60
C PHE A 51 -16.97 -4.00 9.15
N ILE A 52 -17.29 -3.59 7.91
CA ILE A 52 -17.03 -2.21 7.44
C ILE A 52 -17.88 -1.20 8.24
N VAL A 53 -19.15 -1.48 8.44
CA VAL A 53 -20.02 -0.61 9.25
C VAL A 53 -19.54 -0.51 10.67
N LEU A 54 -19.22 -1.63 11.33
CA LEU A 54 -18.70 -1.63 12.70
C LEU A 54 -17.35 -0.90 12.83
N ALA A 55 -16.50 -0.94 11.81
CA ALA A 55 -15.25 -0.18 11.78
C ALA A 55 -15.47 1.35 11.61
N LEU A 56 -16.66 1.78 11.15
CA LEU A 56 -17.01 3.17 10.91
C LEU A 56 -18.18 3.65 11.81
N THR A 57 -18.37 3.02 12.98
CA THR A 57 -19.36 3.42 14.00
C THR A 57 -18.71 4.23 15.13
N GLY A 58 -19.46 4.53 16.17
CA GLY A 58 -18.98 5.33 17.29
C GLY A 58 -18.61 6.75 16.87
N THR A 59 -17.46 7.23 17.27
CA THR A 59 -16.94 8.56 16.90
C THR A 59 -16.71 8.76 15.42
N HIS A 60 -16.67 7.66 14.64
CA HIS A 60 -16.44 7.65 13.19
C HIS A 60 -17.69 7.54 12.36
N ALA A 61 -18.91 7.67 12.95
CA ALA A 61 -20.18 7.48 12.25
C ALA A 61 -20.39 8.39 11.03
N SER A 62 -19.81 9.59 11.01
CA SER A 62 -19.83 10.49 9.85
C SER A 62 -19.09 9.91 8.63
N GLN A 63 -18.10 9.05 8.84
CA GLN A 63 -17.33 8.41 7.77
C GLN A 63 -18.17 7.43 6.93
N LEU A 64 -19.28 6.90 7.48
CA LEU A 64 -20.22 6.07 6.70
C LEU A 64 -20.90 6.87 5.59
N LEU A 65 -21.28 8.11 5.86
CA LEU A 65 -21.87 9.00 4.83
C LEU A 65 -20.83 9.34 3.75
N ALA A 66 -19.60 9.62 4.17
CA ALA A 66 -18.48 9.85 3.26
C ALA A 66 -18.20 8.62 2.37
N LEU A 67 -18.22 7.41 2.96
CA LEU A 67 -18.09 6.16 2.20
C LEU A 67 -19.23 5.97 1.21
N LEU A 68 -20.50 6.18 1.61
CA LEU A 68 -21.64 6.04 0.72
C LEU A 68 -21.55 7.02 -0.45
N PHE A 69 -21.26 8.29 -0.18
CA PHE A 69 -21.03 9.30 -1.23
C PHE A 69 -19.90 8.85 -2.16
N TYR A 70 -18.77 8.39 -1.60
CA TYR A 70 -17.61 7.94 -2.36
C TYR A 70 -17.97 6.75 -3.27
N ILE A 71 -18.67 5.73 -2.78
CA ILE A 71 -19.05 4.57 -3.59
C ILE A 71 -19.96 4.97 -4.75
N VAL A 72 -20.97 5.83 -4.49
CA VAL A 72 -21.85 6.36 -5.56
C VAL A 72 -21.02 7.14 -6.59
N TRP A 73 -20.09 7.99 -6.15
CA TRP A 73 -19.18 8.73 -7.01
C TRP A 73 -18.35 7.78 -7.90
N GLN A 74 -17.78 6.74 -7.32
CA GLN A 74 -16.98 5.77 -8.06
C GLN A 74 -17.84 4.98 -9.08
N ILE A 75 -19.04 4.57 -8.70
CA ILE A 75 -19.98 3.91 -9.62
C ILE A 75 -20.22 4.80 -10.84
N ILE A 76 -20.58 6.07 -10.63
CA ILE A 76 -20.89 7.00 -11.72
C ILE A 76 -19.72 7.08 -12.70
N TRP A 77 -18.49 7.33 -12.22
CA TRP A 77 -17.37 7.60 -13.10
C TRP A 77 -16.74 6.34 -13.69
N VAL A 78 -16.71 5.23 -12.97
CA VAL A 78 -16.21 3.96 -13.49
C VAL A 78 -17.14 3.41 -14.56
N TYR A 79 -18.47 3.46 -14.34
CA TYR A 79 -19.45 2.97 -15.33
C TYR A 79 -19.62 3.92 -16.51
N SER A 80 -19.53 5.22 -16.30
CA SER A 80 -19.47 6.21 -17.39
C SER A 80 -18.27 5.92 -18.31
N TYR A 81 -17.07 5.64 -17.73
CA TYR A 81 -15.91 5.28 -18.52
C TYR A 81 -16.07 3.92 -19.21
N LYS A 82 -16.61 2.91 -18.53
CA LYS A 82 -16.93 1.60 -19.12
C LYS A 82 -17.82 1.76 -20.36
N HIS A 83 -18.91 2.50 -20.25
CA HIS A 83 -19.84 2.77 -21.36
C HIS A 83 -19.16 3.53 -22.51
N TYR A 84 -18.36 4.55 -22.19
CA TYR A 84 -17.62 5.28 -23.21
C TYR A 84 -16.59 4.38 -23.92
N ARG A 85 -15.80 3.64 -23.14
CA ARG A 85 -14.70 2.83 -23.63
C ARG A 85 -15.14 1.64 -24.50
N SER A 86 -16.35 1.14 -24.30
CA SER A 86 -16.94 0.10 -25.16
C SER A 86 -17.18 0.56 -26.59
N LYS A 87 -17.30 1.87 -26.83
CA LYS A 87 -17.64 2.47 -28.14
C LYS A 87 -16.49 3.25 -28.76
N LYS A 88 -15.67 3.93 -27.94
CA LYS A 88 -14.67 4.90 -28.39
C LYS A 88 -13.41 4.81 -27.54
N ASP A 89 -12.30 5.33 -28.09
CA ASP A 89 -11.02 5.45 -27.39
C ASP A 89 -10.43 6.86 -27.60
N ASN A 90 -10.51 7.70 -26.54
CA ASN A 90 -9.89 9.01 -26.53
C ASN A 90 -9.07 9.20 -25.26
N LYS A 91 -7.81 9.61 -25.42
CA LYS A 91 -6.88 9.82 -24.31
C LYS A 91 -7.35 10.89 -23.33
N TRP A 92 -8.01 11.96 -23.80
CA TRP A 92 -8.48 13.05 -22.93
C TRP A 92 -9.66 12.61 -22.06
N VAL A 93 -10.57 11.79 -22.61
CA VAL A 93 -11.65 11.19 -21.83
C VAL A 93 -11.12 10.24 -20.77
N PHE A 94 -10.08 9.46 -21.10
CA PHE A 94 -9.38 8.62 -20.12
C PHE A 94 -8.76 9.47 -18.98
N TYR A 95 -8.04 10.55 -19.31
CA TYR A 95 -7.45 11.40 -18.28
C TYR A 95 -8.51 12.10 -17.42
N LEU A 96 -9.60 12.56 -18.02
CA LEU A 96 -10.72 13.16 -17.30
C LEU A 96 -11.33 12.17 -16.28
N HIS A 97 -11.66 10.96 -16.71
CA HIS A 97 -12.23 9.96 -15.80
C HIS A 97 -11.24 9.50 -14.72
N SER A 98 -9.97 9.34 -15.07
CA SER A 98 -8.93 9.05 -14.08
C SER A 98 -8.81 10.16 -13.04
N PHE A 99 -8.86 11.43 -13.45
CA PHE A 99 -8.85 12.58 -12.54
C PHE A 99 -10.10 12.60 -11.65
N LEU A 100 -11.30 12.42 -12.22
CA LEU A 100 -12.57 12.44 -11.47
C LEU A 100 -12.65 11.31 -10.44
N VAL A 101 -12.12 10.13 -10.77
CA VAL A 101 -12.05 9.00 -9.83
C VAL A 101 -11.10 9.29 -8.66
N VAL A 102 -9.98 10.01 -8.90
CA VAL A 102 -9.01 10.39 -7.86
C VAL A 102 -9.47 11.62 -7.06
N LEU A 103 -10.35 12.44 -7.62
CA LEU A 103 -10.72 13.77 -7.08
C LEU A 103 -11.11 13.76 -5.59
N PRO A 104 -11.96 12.84 -5.08
CA PRO A 104 -12.28 12.79 -3.65
C PRO A 104 -11.05 12.58 -2.77
N LEU A 105 -10.07 11.75 -3.20
CA LEU A 105 -8.83 11.55 -2.47
C LEU A 105 -7.97 12.83 -2.45
N ILE A 106 -7.93 13.57 -3.56
CA ILE A 106 -7.21 14.86 -3.62
C ILE A 106 -7.81 15.83 -2.57
N PHE A 107 -9.14 15.96 -2.51
CA PHE A 107 -9.79 16.79 -1.50
C PHE A 107 -9.41 16.37 -0.08
N VAL A 108 -9.51 15.07 0.24
CA VAL A 108 -9.15 14.53 1.56
C VAL A 108 -7.70 14.80 1.94
N LYS A 109 -6.78 14.85 0.98
CA LYS A 109 -5.35 15.10 1.25
C LYS A 109 -5.00 16.59 1.31
N VAL A 110 -5.66 17.42 0.52
CA VAL A 110 -5.32 18.85 0.37
C VAL A 110 -6.08 19.74 1.37
N GLU A 111 -7.35 19.44 1.63
CA GLU A 111 -8.19 20.25 2.52
C GLU A 111 -7.60 20.46 3.93
N PRO A 112 -7.05 19.42 4.61
CA PRO A 112 -6.41 19.62 5.90
C PRO A 112 -5.17 20.53 5.87
N ALA A 113 -4.44 20.55 4.76
CA ALA A 113 -3.29 21.41 4.59
C ALA A 113 -3.68 22.90 4.39
N ILE A 114 -4.90 23.18 3.89
CA ILE A 114 -5.42 24.54 3.67
C ILE A 114 -6.17 25.03 4.91
N ASN A 115 -7.09 24.23 5.44
CA ASN A 115 -8.06 24.65 6.46
C ASN A 115 -7.67 24.21 7.88
N GLY A 116 -6.65 23.37 8.06
CA GLY A 116 -6.24 22.82 9.36
C GLY A 116 -7.22 21.82 9.97
N THR A 117 -8.31 21.46 9.27
CA THR A 117 -9.34 20.53 9.75
C THR A 117 -9.41 19.29 8.86
N GLN A 118 -9.84 18.17 9.43
CA GLN A 118 -10.05 16.97 8.62
C GLN A 118 -11.19 17.15 7.63
N SER A 119 -11.02 16.64 6.42
CA SER A 119 -12.04 16.66 5.38
C SER A 119 -13.28 15.87 5.77
N LEU A 120 -14.46 16.41 5.47
CA LEU A 120 -15.74 15.71 5.66
C LEU A 120 -15.87 14.46 4.76
N LEU A 121 -15.11 14.39 3.67
CA LEU A 121 -15.06 13.22 2.78
C LEU A 121 -14.09 12.15 3.27
N ASN A 122 -13.37 12.41 4.38
CA ASN A 122 -12.41 11.44 4.90
C ASN A 122 -13.12 10.24 5.53
N PHE A 123 -12.68 9.05 5.17
CA PHE A 123 -13.03 7.80 5.82
C PHE A 123 -11.87 6.80 5.73
N LEU A 124 -11.86 5.87 6.69
CA LEU A 124 -10.86 4.83 6.74
C LEU A 124 -10.92 3.95 5.49
N GLY A 125 -9.84 3.90 4.70
CA GLY A 125 -9.73 3.09 3.49
C GLY A 125 -9.87 3.85 2.17
N ILE A 126 -10.21 5.15 2.15
CA ILE A 126 -10.41 5.92 0.90
C ILE A 126 -9.25 5.81 -0.08
N SER A 127 -8.00 5.81 0.40
CA SER A 127 -6.81 5.69 -0.42
C SER A 127 -6.76 4.34 -1.15
N TYR A 128 -7.05 3.26 -0.45
CA TYR A 128 -7.04 1.89 -1.01
C TYR A 128 -8.16 1.66 -2.02
N LEU A 129 -9.34 2.19 -1.73
CA LEU A 129 -10.47 2.14 -2.67
C LEU A 129 -10.18 2.95 -3.93
N THR A 130 -9.49 4.08 -3.81
CA THR A 130 -9.08 4.89 -4.96
C THR A 130 -8.11 4.12 -5.87
N PHE A 131 -7.13 3.40 -5.31
CA PHE A 131 -6.26 2.55 -6.12
C PHE A 131 -7.03 1.46 -6.88
N ARG A 132 -8.06 0.86 -6.25
CA ARG A 132 -8.92 -0.13 -6.92
C ARG A 132 -9.64 0.49 -8.10
N SER A 133 -10.32 1.61 -7.92
CA SER A 133 -11.10 2.27 -8.97
C SER A 133 -10.22 2.79 -10.11
N VAL A 134 -9.10 3.45 -9.80
CA VAL A 134 -8.13 3.93 -10.80
C VAL A 134 -7.52 2.75 -11.56
N GLY A 135 -7.18 1.67 -10.86
CA GLY A 135 -6.70 0.44 -11.49
C GLY A 135 -7.69 -0.09 -12.53
N MET A 136 -9.00 -0.13 -12.20
CA MET A 136 -10.03 -0.55 -13.14
C MET A 136 -10.13 0.38 -14.37
N ILE A 137 -10.07 1.71 -14.19
CA ILE A 137 -10.06 2.67 -15.31
C ILE A 137 -8.87 2.39 -16.24
N ILE A 138 -7.70 2.13 -15.67
CA ILE A 138 -6.49 1.85 -16.42
C ILE A 138 -6.59 0.49 -17.14
N GLU A 139 -7.05 -0.56 -16.46
CA GLU A 139 -7.24 -1.89 -17.05
C GLU A 139 -8.28 -1.89 -18.17
N MET A 140 -9.34 -1.07 -18.05
CA MET A 140 -10.29 -0.84 -19.16
C MET A 140 -9.61 -0.12 -20.33
N ARG A 141 -8.75 0.87 -20.08
CA ARG A 141 -7.98 1.57 -21.11
C ARG A 141 -7.08 0.60 -21.89
N ASP A 142 -6.43 -0.32 -21.18
CA ASP A 142 -5.51 -1.29 -21.74
C ASP A 142 -6.22 -2.47 -22.44
N GLY A 143 -7.56 -2.55 -22.33
CA GLY A 143 -8.36 -3.65 -22.89
C GLY A 143 -8.25 -4.96 -22.09
N VAL A 144 -7.66 -4.91 -20.88
CA VAL A 144 -7.54 -6.06 -19.96
C VAL A 144 -8.88 -6.35 -19.30
N LEU A 145 -9.62 -5.30 -18.95
CA LEU A 145 -10.97 -5.37 -18.37
C LEU A 145 -11.99 -4.84 -19.36
N LYS A 146 -12.89 -5.74 -19.82
CA LYS A 146 -13.93 -5.39 -20.80
C LYS A 146 -15.31 -5.35 -20.16
N GLU A 147 -15.67 -6.40 -19.44
CA GLU A 147 -16.99 -6.56 -18.84
C GLU A 147 -16.89 -6.87 -17.35
N PHE A 148 -17.83 -6.33 -16.60
CA PHE A 148 -18.07 -6.63 -15.19
C PHE A 148 -19.47 -6.11 -14.77
N THR A 149 -20.05 -6.75 -13.79
CA THR A 149 -21.35 -6.38 -13.21
C THR A 149 -21.17 -5.44 -12.02
N LEU A 150 -22.28 -4.75 -11.63
CA LEU A 150 -22.28 -3.91 -10.42
C LEU A 150 -21.98 -4.73 -9.15
N GLY A 151 -22.51 -5.96 -9.07
CA GLY A 151 -22.24 -6.84 -7.94
C GLY A 151 -20.75 -7.21 -7.81
N GLU A 152 -20.06 -7.50 -8.92
CA GLU A 152 -18.63 -7.75 -8.93
C GLU A 152 -17.82 -6.51 -8.55
N PHE A 153 -18.21 -5.34 -9.07
CA PHE A 153 -17.58 -4.06 -8.70
C PHE A 153 -17.71 -3.80 -7.19
N LEU A 154 -18.95 -3.86 -6.65
CA LEU A 154 -19.18 -3.61 -5.23
C LEU A 154 -18.47 -4.63 -4.33
N ARG A 155 -18.46 -5.90 -4.70
CA ARG A 155 -17.73 -6.96 -4.00
C ARG A 155 -16.24 -6.66 -3.94
N PHE A 156 -15.64 -6.24 -5.06
CA PHE A 156 -14.24 -5.86 -5.11
C PHE A 156 -13.96 -4.62 -4.26
N MET A 157 -14.79 -3.57 -4.39
CA MET A 157 -14.61 -2.33 -3.63
C MET A 157 -14.78 -2.53 -2.13
N LEU A 158 -15.76 -3.31 -1.71
CA LEU A 158 -16.16 -3.51 -0.32
C LEU A 158 -15.64 -4.86 0.26
N PHE A 159 -14.61 -5.44 -0.34
CA PHE A 159 -13.98 -6.64 0.20
C PHE A 159 -13.29 -6.31 1.52
N MET A 160 -13.92 -6.71 2.62
CA MET A 160 -13.56 -6.31 4.00
C MET A 160 -12.09 -6.59 4.36
N PRO A 161 -11.51 -7.77 4.06
CA PRO A 161 -10.15 -8.07 4.52
C PRO A 161 -9.10 -7.04 4.09
N THR A 162 -9.27 -6.44 2.93
CA THR A 162 -8.31 -5.48 2.37
C THR A 162 -8.91 -4.08 2.18
N PHE A 163 -10.01 -3.78 2.89
CA PHE A 163 -10.75 -2.52 2.75
C PHE A 163 -9.96 -1.31 3.25
N THR A 164 -9.32 -1.40 4.41
CA THR A 164 -8.67 -0.25 5.08
C THR A 164 -7.21 -0.07 4.66
N SER A 165 -6.33 -1.00 5.01
CA SER A 165 -4.87 -0.92 4.78
C SER A 165 -4.27 -2.25 4.31
N GLY A 166 -5.10 -3.15 3.81
CA GLY A 166 -4.67 -4.44 3.30
C GLY A 166 -3.96 -4.34 1.93
N PRO A 167 -3.50 -5.45 1.37
CA PRO A 167 -2.87 -5.45 0.06
C PRO A 167 -3.76 -4.87 -1.04
N ILE A 168 -3.18 -4.06 -1.93
CA ILE A 168 -3.85 -3.48 -3.09
C ILE A 168 -3.93 -4.54 -4.18
N ASP A 169 -5.15 -4.94 -4.52
CA ASP A 169 -5.41 -5.96 -5.52
C ASP A 169 -5.85 -5.39 -6.86
N ARG A 170 -5.84 -6.21 -7.91
CA ARG A 170 -6.35 -5.90 -9.23
C ARG A 170 -7.70 -6.58 -9.44
N PHE A 171 -8.64 -5.89 -10.07
CA PHE A 171 -10.01 -6.38 -10.24
C PHE A 171 -10.05 -7.74 -10.94
N LYS A 172 -9.34 -7.89 -12.07
CA LYS A 172 -9.35 -9.13 -12.84
C LYS A 172 -8.89 -10.32 -12.00
N ARG A 173 -7.73 -10.21 -11.33
CA ARG A 173 -7.18 -11.27 -10.49
C ARG A 173 -8.12 -11.63 -9.33
N PHE A 174 -8.64 -10.60 -8.64
CA PHE A 174 -9.60 -10.79 -7.54
C PHE A 174 -10.86 -11.52 -8.01
N ASN A 175 -11.42 -11.12 -9.15
CA ASN A 175 -12.66 -11.70 -9.68
C ASN A 175 -12.45 -13.14 -10.17
N GLU A 176 -11.28 -13.45 -10.76
CA GLU A 176 -10.88 -14.81 -11.13
C GLU A 176 -10.80 -15.71 -9.88
N ASP A 177 -10.10 -15.29 -8.83
CA ASP A 177 -10.04 -16.01 -7.54
C ASP A 177 -11.43 -16.18 -6.90
N TYR A 178 -12.27 -15.14 -6.99
CA TYR A 178 -13.61 -15.20 -6.40
C TYR A 178 -14.52 -16.19 -7.12
N GLN A 179 -14.44 -16.28 -8.44
CA GLN A 179 -15.25 -17.21 -9.25
C GLN A 179 -14.74 -18.66 -9.15
N ALA A 180 -13.43 -18.84 -8.96
CA ALA A 180 -12.82 -20.15 -8.76
C ALA A 180 -12.95 -20.59 -7.30
N ILE A 181 -13.78 -21.61 -7.04
CA ILE A 181 -13.79 -22.26 -5.72
C ILE A 181 -12.55 -23.12 -5.60
N PRO A 182 -11.66 -22.90 -4.61
CA PRO A 182 -10.43 -23.67 -4.45
C PRO A 182 -10.68 -25.17 -4.32
N GLU A 183 -9.79 -26.02 -4.83
CA GLU A 183 -9.78 -27.44 -4.56
C GLU A 183 -9.48 -27.68 -3.07
N ARG A 184 -9.88 -28.84 -2.54
CA ARG A 184 -9.79 -29.15 -1.11
C ARG A 184 -8.36 -29.02 -0.58
N ASP A 185 -7.39 -29.56 -1.30
CA ASP A 185 -5.97 -29.50 -0.91
C ASP A 185 -5.44 -28.06 -0.94
N GLU A 186 -5.87 -27.29 -1.93
CA GLU A 186 -5.55 -25.87 -2.03
C GLU A 186 -6.17 -25.07 -0.87
N LEU A 187 -7.44 -25.34 -0.54
CA LEU A 187 -8.12 -24.71 0.59
C LEU A 187 -7.43 -25.05 1.92
N MET A 188 -6.97 -26.30 2.11
CA MET A 188 -6.21 -26.67 3.31
C MET A 188 -4.85 -25.97 3.37
N ASN A 189 -4.16 -25.81 2.24
CA ASN A 189 -2.93 -25.02 2.17
C ASN A 189 -3.20 -23.53 2.48
N MET A 190 -4.33 -22.98 2.04
CA MET A 190 -4.74 -21.61 2.39
C MET A 190 -5.04 -21.47 3.88
N LEU A 191 -5.66 -22.47 4.51
CA LEU A 191 -5.89 -22.52 5.97
C LEU A 191 -4.56 -22.54 6.73
N ASP A 192 -3.62 -23.41 6.34
CA ASP A 192 -2.28 -23.47 6.95
C ASP A 192 -1.57 -22.12 6.88
N GLN A 193 -1.60 -21.46 5.71
CA GLN A 193 -1.05 -20.12 5.55
C GLN A 193 -1.79 -19.08 6.37
N ALA A 194 -3.13 -19.13 6.44
CA ALA A 194 -3.93 -18.22 7.25
C ALA A 194 -3.57 -18.31 8.74
N VAL A 195 -3.42 -19.52 9.26
CA VAL A 195 -2.97 -19.74 10.66
C VAL A 195 -1.58 -19.15 10.88
N LYS A 196 -0.62 -19.41 9.98
CA LYS A 196 0.73 -18.81 10.06
C LYS A 196 0.69 -17.28 10.04
N TYR A 197 -0.13 -16.69 9.16
CA TYR A 197 -0.28 -15.24 9.09
C TYR A 197 -0.95 -14.66 10.34
N ILE A 198 -1.93 -15.34 10.93
CA ILE A 198 -2.52 -14.91 12.20
C ILE A 198 -1.45 -14.88 13.30
N MET A 199 -0.71 -15.98 13.48
CA MET A 199 0.32 -16.08 14.53
C MET A 199 1.43 -15.03 14.35
N LEU A 200 1.96 -14.88 13.13
CA LEU A 200 2.95 -13.85 12.83
C LEU A 200 2.37 -12.44 12.96
N GLY A 201 1.13 -12.22 12.56
CA GLY A 201 0.44 -10.95 12.72
C GLY A 201 0.32 -10.53 14.18
N PHE A 202 -0.05 -11.48 15.07
CA PHE A 202 -0.07 -11.23 16.53
C PHE A 202 1.31 -10.86 17.06
N LEU A 203 2.35 -11.63 16.71
CA LEU A 203 3.72 -11.33 17.11
C LEU A 203 4.16 -9.94 16.62
N TYR A 204 3.89 -9.61 15.37
CA TYR A 204 4.34 -8.36 14.78
C TYR A 204 3.58 -7.16 15.34
N LYS A 205 2.24 -7.18 15.28
CA LYS A 205 1.44 -6.01 15.65
C LYS A 205 1.29 -5.83 17.17
N PHE A 206 1.02 -6.91 17.93
CA PHE A 206 0.71 -6.79 19.36
C PHE A 206 1.90 -7.02 20.28
N VAL A 207 3.04 -7.50 19.77
CA VAL A 207 4.26 -7.63 20.56
C VAL A 207 5.35 -6.70 20.06
N LEU A 208 5.85 -6.90 18.84
CA LEU A 208 7.00 -6.15 18.37
C LEU A 208 6.69 -4.67 18.13
N ALA A 209 5.59 -4.34 17.44
CA ALA A 209 5.19 -2.94 17.26
C ALA A 209 4.90 -2.24 18.60
N GLN A 210 4.32 -2.93 19.60
CA GLN A 210 4.14 -2.36 20.94
C GLN A 210 5.47 -2.04 21.63
N ILE A 211 6.45 -2.94 21.51
CA ILE A 211 7.80 -2.70 22.08
C ILE A 211 8.44 -1.47 21.42
N PHE A 212 8.47 -1.44 20.10
CA PHE A 212 9.13 -0.35 19.37
C PHE A 212 8.33 0.96 19.44
N GLY A 213 7.04 0.93 19.11
CA GLY A 213 6.21 2.12 18.96
C GLY A 213 5.72 2.72 20.27
N SER A 214 5.24 1.87 21.23
CA SER A 214 4.63 2.35 22.45
C SER A 214 5.61 2.44 23.62
N MET A 215 6.58 1.51 23.72
CA MET A 215 7.49 1.49 24.89
C MET A 215 8.78 2.28 24.62
N LEU A 216 9.43 2.13 23.48
CA LEU A 216 10.75 2.72 23.21
C LEU A 216 10.69 4.09 22.54
N LEU A 217 9.83 4.24 21.52
CA LEU A 217 9.82 5.43 20.67
C LEU A 217 9.51 6.74 21.41
N PRO A 218 8.52 6.81 22.34
CA PRO A 218 8.19 8.06 23.03
C PRO A 218 9.36 8.60 23.86
N SER A 219 10.04 7.75 24.62
CA SER A 219 11.20 8.11 25.43
C SER A 219 12.36 8.61 24.58
N LEU A 220 12.68 7.91 23.47
CA LEU A 220 13.74 8.31 22.54
C LEU A 220 13.43 9.64 21.86
N LYS A 221 12.18 9.87 21.44
CA LYS A 221 11.75 11.17 20.88
C LYS A 221 11.93 12.30 21.88
N ALA A 222 11.49 12.11 23.13
CA ALA A 222 11.64 13.12 24.19
C ALA A 222 13.13 13.45 24.46
N GLN A 223 14.00 12.44 24.54
CA GLN A 223 15.44 12.64 24.73
C GLN A 223 16.08 13.34 23.53
N ALA A 224 15.72 12.97 22.31
CA ALA A 224 16.27 13.57 21.09
C ALA A 224 15.85 15.05 20.96
N LEU A 225 14.59 15.39 21.29
CA LEU A 225 14.10 16.77 21.30
C LEU A 225 14.77 17.60 22.39
N ALA A 226 15.03 17.00 23.59
CA ALA A 226 15.70 17.70 24.69
C ALA A 226 17.18 18.02 24.36
N GLN A 227 17.89 17.09 23.70
CA GLN A 227 19.28 17.31 23.26
C GLN A 227 19.39 18.29 22.09
N GLY A 228 18.38 18.32 21.21
CA GLY A 228 18.41 19.10 19.98
C GLY A 228 19.46 18.57 18.98
N GLY A 229 19.36 19.10 17.74
CA GLY A 229 20.25 18.67 16.64
C GLY A 229 19.91 17.29 16.10
N ILE A 230 20.45 16.98 14.92
CA ILE A 230 20.17 15.74 14.19
C ILE A 230 21.19 14.64 14.48
N PHE A 231 22.43 15.02 14.86
CA PHE A 231 23.56 14.10 15.06
C PHE A 231 23.75 13.80 16.55
N ASN A 232 22.83 13.04 17.14
CA ASN A 232 22.92 12.55 18.51
C ASN A 232 22.39 11.11 18.60
N LEU A 233 22.77 10.41 19.67
CA LEU A 233 22.40 9.00 19.84
C LEU A 233 20.90 8.77 19.99
N PRO A 234 20.11 9.59 20.73
CA PRO A 234 18.66 9.45 20.75
C PRO A 234 18.01 9.62 19.37
N THR A 235 18.44 10.55 18.52
CA THR A 235 17.91 10.71 17.15
C THR A 235 18.22 9.47 16.28
N LEU A 236 19.40 8.89 16.42
CA LEU A 236 19.72 7.62 15.79
C LEU A 236 18.81 6.49 16.31
N GLY A 237 18.53 6.48 17.62
CA GLY A 237 17.53 5.58 18.22
C GLY A 237 16.14 5.76 17.62
N VAL A 238 15.66 7.00 17.48
CA VAL A 238 14.37 7.29 16.82
C VAL A 238 14.33 6.75 15.39
N MET A 239 15.40 6.92 14.62
CA MET A 239 15.51 6.44 13.25
C MET A 239 15.24 4.94 13.12
N TYR A 240 15.92 4.13 13.92
CA TYR A 240 15.76 2.67 13.86
C TYR A 240 14.46 2.20 14.51
N VAL A 241 14.13 2.72 15.68
CA VAL A 241 12.96 2.28 16.44
C VAL A 241 11.67 2.63 15.69
N PHE A 242 11.56 3.82 15.10
CA PHE A 242 10.44 4.16 14.25
C PHE A 242 10.38 3.28 12.99
N GLY A 243 11.52 2.98 12.36
CA GLY A 243 11.55 2.12 11.18
C GLY A 243 11.07 0.69 11.48
N PHE A 244 11.42 0.14 12.64
CA PHE A 244 10.94 -1.17 13.09
C PHE A 244 9.46 -1.13 13.48
N ASP A 245 9.01 -0.11 14.19
CA ASP A 245 7.61 0.11 14.54
C ASP A 245 6.73 0.13 13.28
N LEU A 246 7.09 0.99 12.32
CA LEU A 246 6.40 1.11 11.03
C LEU A 246 6.32 -0.24 10.30
N PHE A 247 7.40 -1.01 10.30
CA PHE A 247 7.43 -2.31 9.65
C PHE A 247 6.54 -3.32 10.36
N PHE A 248 6.71 -3.49 11.67
CA PHE A 248 6.00 -4.53 12.41
C PHE A 248 4.50 -4.24 12.50
N ASP A 249 4.11 -2.97 12.70
CA ASP A 249 2.69 -2.60 12.71
C ASP A 249 2.04 -2.88 11.36
N PHE A 250 2.62 -2.40 10.27
CA PHE A 250 2.04 -2.54 8.95
C PHE A 250 2.14 -3.97 8.38
N ALA A 251 3.24 -4.67 8.63
CA ALA A 251 3.38 -6.06 8.23
C ALA A 251 2.41 -6.96 9.00
N GLY A 252 2.26 -6.73 10.31
CA GLY A 252 1.27 -7.46 11.14
C GLY A 252 -0.15 -7.25 10.64
N TYR A 253 -0.53 -6.00 10.37
CA TYR A 253 -1.82 -5.67 9.77
C TYR A 253 -2.03 -6.39 8.41
N SER A 254 -1.03 -6.34 7.53
CA SER A 254 -1.10 -7.01 6.23
C SER A 254 -1.25 -8.53 6.35
N MET A 255 -0.61 -9.14 7.34
CA MET A 255 -0.75 -10.59 7.61
C MET A 255 -2.17 -10.94 8.03
N PHE A 256 -2.81 -10.15 8.88
CA PHE A 256 -4.20 -10.37 9.25
C PHE A 256 -5.15 -10.23 8.05
N ALA A 257 -4.93 -9.22 7.20
CA ALA A 257 -5.72 -9.05 5.98
C ALA A 257 -5.56 -10.25 5.02
N LEU A 258 -4.34 -10.78 4.89
CA LEU A 258 -4.07 -12.00 4.11
C LEU A 258 -4.76 -13.21 4.70
N ALA A 259 -4.68 -13.41 6.02
CA ALA A 259 -5.33 -14.53 6.70
C ALA A 259 -6.84 -14.52 6.46
N ALA A 260 -7.49 -13.37 6.66
CA ALA A 260 -8.92 -13.22 6.42
C ALA A 260 -9.28 -13.46 4.95
N SER A 261 -8.49 -12.96 4.01
CA SER A 261 -8.68 -13.19 2.57
C SER A 261 -8.58 -14.68 2.21
N TYR A 262 -7.60 -15.38 2.76
CA TYR A 262 -7.38 -16.82 2.51
C TYR A 262 -8.52 -17.66 3.06
N LEU A 263 -9.04 -17.32 4.24
CA LEU A 263 -10.22 -17.99 4.80
C LEU A 263 -11.49 -17.77 3.96
N MET A 264 -11.52 -16.69 3.15
CA MET A 264 -12.59 -16.42 2.18
C MET A 264 -12.29 -17.00 0.78
N GLY A 265 -11.22 -17.79 0.62
CA GLY A 265 -10.85 -18.40 -0.66
C GLY A 265 -10.24 -17.43 -1.67
N ILE A 266 -9.67 -16.30 -1.22
CA ILE A 266 -9.04 -15.28 -2.07
C ILE A 266 -7.55 -15.18 -1.74
N LYS A 267 -6.68 -15.38 -2.72
CA LYS A 267 -5.22 -15.23 -2.57
C LYS A 267 -4.79 -13.79 -2.78
N SER A 268 -5.11 -12.90 -1.85
CA SER A 268 -4.66 -11.51 -1.93
C SER A 268 -3.12 -11.40 -2.03
N PRO A 269 -2.57 -10.39 -2.74
CA PRO A 269 -1.13 -10.25 -2.92
C PRO A 269 -0.44 -9.94 -1.59
N ILE A 270 0.82 -10.39 -1.43
CA ILE A 270 1.63 -10.09 -0.24
C ILE A 270 2.20 -8.67 -0.31
N ASN A 271 2.37 -8.03 0.86
CA ASN A 271 2.97 -6.70 0.97
C ASN A 271 4.45 -6.72 1.34
N PHE A 272 4.92 -7.75 2.02
CA PHE A 272 6.29 -7.79 2.54
C PHE A 272 6.95 -9.15 2.30
N ASP A 273 8.20 -9.11 1.82
CA ASP A 273 9.08 -10.27 1.69
C ASP A 273 10.48 -9.91 2.18
N LYS A 274 10.70 -9.94 3.50
CA LYS A 274 12.01 -9.71 4.14
C LYS A 274 12.72 -8.46 3.59
N PRO A 275 12.11 -7.25 3.64
CA PRO A 275 12.63 -6.08 2.94
C PRO A 275 14.01 -5.60 3.45
N PHE A 276 14.33 -5.84 4.72
CA PHE A 276 15.56 -5.36 5.34
C PHE A 276 16.84 -6.16 4.97
N ILE A 277 16.70 -7.27 4.20
CA ILE A 277 17.84 -7.98 3.62
C ILE A 277 18.07 -7.62 2.15
N SER A 278 17.47 -6.56 1.66
CA SER A 278 17.63 -6.08 0.28
C SER A 278 19.02 -5.51 0.06
N ARG A 279 19.65 -5.88 -1.06
CA ARG A 279 21.02 -5.49 -1.42
C ARG A 279 21.12 -4.12 -2.08
N ASP A 280 19.98 -3.60 -2.55
CA ASP A 280 19.86 -2.29 -3.18
C ASP A 280 18.41 -1.77 -3.07
N LEU A 281 18.20 -0.47 -3.38
CA LEU A 281 16.88 0.18 -3.26
C LEU A 281 15.83 -0.40 -4.21
N LYS A 282 16.22 -0.92 -5.37
CA LYS A 282 15.30 -1.54 -6.31
C LYS A 282 14.78 -2.87 -5.76
N GLU A 283 15.68 -3.68 -5.17
CA GLU A 283 15.31 -4.91 -4.47
C GLU A 283 14.43 -4.60 -3.24
N PHE A 284 14.73 -3.51 -2.50
CA PHE A 284 13.91 -3.07 -1.37
C PHE A 284 12.45 -2.78 -1.80
N TRP A 285 12.22 -2.01 -2.84
CA TRP A 285 10.88 -1.70 -3.33
C TRP A 285 10.15 -2.91 -3.96
N ASN A 286 10.88 -3.95 -4.34
CA ASN A 286 10.30 -5.23 -4.75
C ASN A 286 9.91 -6.13 -3.56
N ARG A 287 10.27 -5.74 -2.31
CA ARG A 287 10.04 -6.49 -1.07
C ARG A 287 9.26 -5.71 -0.01
N TRP A 288 9.20 -4.39 -0.14
CA TRP A 288 8.50 -3.47 0.74
C TRP A 288 7.22 -2.98 0.11
N HIS A 289 6.08 -3.12 0.83
CA HIS A 289 4.75 -2.69 0.37
C HIS A 289 4.52 -3.06 -1.11
N MET A 290 4.73 -4.34 -1.41
CA MET A 290 4.86 -4.86 -2.78
C MET A 290 3.65 -4.54 -3.64
N SER A 291 2.43 -4.66 -3.09
CA SER A 291 1.20 -4.39 -3.83
C SER A 291 1.12 -2.92 -4.28
N LEU A 292 1.51 -1.97 -3.43
CA LEU A 292 1.62 -0.54 -3.77
C LEU A 292 2.75 -0.29 -4.76
N SER A 293 3.95 -0.83 -4.49
CA SER A 293 5.13 -0.68 -5.34
C SER A 293 4.86 -1.14 -6.77
N PHE A 294 4.23 -2.30 -6.93
CA PHE A 294 3.89 -2.84 -8.25
C PHE A 294 2.75 -2.07 -8.91
N TRP A 295 1.78 -1.56 -8.15
CA TRP A 295 0.75 -0.68 -8.66
C TRP A 295 1.36 0.61 -9.25
N PHE A 296 2.22 1.30 -8.50
CA PHE A 296 2.91 2.50 -8.95
C PHE A 296 3.86 2.23 -10.13
N ARG A 297 4.60 1.11 -10.10
CA ARG A 297 5.47 0.71 -11.20
C ARG A 297 4.69 0.54 -12.49
N ASP A 298 3.59 -0.21 -12.47
CA ASP A 298 2.88 -0.62 -13.68
C ASP A 298 1.95 0.50 -14.20
N PHE A 299 1.30 1.23 -13.29
CA PHE A 299 0.28 2.20 -13.66
C PHE A 299 0.76 3.66 -13.71
N VAL A 300 1.87 3.99 -13.05
CA VAL A 300 2.45 5.33 -13.08
C VAL A 300 3.80 5.34 -13.79
N PHE A 301 4.80 4.65 -13.26
CA PHE A 301 6.18 4.71 -13.74
C PHE A 301 6.30 4.27 -15.21
N MET A 302 5.81 3.07 -15.56
CA MET A 302 5.94 2.53 -16.92
C MET A 302 5.20 3.41 -17.94
N ARG A 303 4.03 3.96 -17.58
CA ARG A 303 3.27 4.86 -18.44
C ARG A 303 3.98 6.20 -18.64
N LEU A 304 4.53 6.76 -17.56
CA LEU A 304 5.30 7.99 -17.63
C LEU A 304 6.53 7.81 -18.53
N VAL A 305 7.28 6.72 -18.37
CA VAL A 305 8.42 6.40 -19.23
C VAL A 305 7.98 6.31 -20.71
N MET A 306 6.87 5.60 -20.99
CA MET A 306 6.36 5.49 -22.38
C MET A 306 5.96 6.85 -22.96
N VAL A 307 5.27 7.70 -22.18
CA VAL A 307 4.87 9.06 -22.64
C VAL A 307 6.09 9.93 -22.90
N LEU A 308 7.05 9.97 -21.98
CA LEU A 308 8.28 10.76 -22.12
C LEU A 308 9.13 10.29 -23.32
N MET A 309 9.23 8.97 -23.55
CA MET A 309 9.95 8.41 -24.68
C MET A 309 9.23 8.69 -26.02
N ARG A 310 7.91 8.51 -26.07
CA ARG A 310 7.11 8.77 -27.29
C ARG A 310 7.19 10.23 -27.74
N ASN A 311 7.18 11.15 -26.78
CA ASN A 311 7.28 12.58 -27.05
C ASN A 311 8.74 13.07 -27.18
N LYS A 312 9.73 12.16 -27.09
CA LYS A 312 11.17 12.47 -27.20
C LYS A 312 11.62 13.62 -26.27
N VAL A 313 11.02 13.69 -25.05
CA VAL A 313 11.30 14.76 -24.08
C VAL A 313 12.78 14.80 -23.71
N PHE A 314 13.42 13.65 -23.60
CA PHE A 314 14.86 13.52 -23.34
C PHE A 314 15.53 12.68 -24.42
N LYS A 315 16.75 13.09 -24.84
CA LYS A 315 17.57 12.35 -25.81
C LYS A 315 18.04 10.99 -25.27
N ASN A 316 18.27 10.91 -23.96
CA ASN A 316 18.83 9.73 -23.31
C ASN A 316 17.74 8.97 -22.55
N ARG A 317 17.58 7.68 -22.88
CA ARG A 317 16.63 6.77 -22.20
C ARG A 317 16.89 6.68 -20.69
N ASN A 318 18.14 6.76 -20.25
CA ASN A 318 18.50 6.71 -18.84
C ASN A 318 18.00 7.95 -18.10
N THR A 319 18.13 9.12 -18.69
CA THR A 319 17.57 10.38 -18.16
C THR A 319 16.05 10.28 -18.05
N THR A 320 15.38 9.73 -19.06
CA THR A 320 13.93 9.48 -19.02
C THR A 320 13.54 8.62 -17.82
N SER A 321 14.24 7.51 -17.61
CA SER A 321 13.97 6.61 -16.48
C SER A 321 14.23 7.29 -15.13
N ASN A 322 15.32 8.05 -15.00
CA ASN A 322 15.66 8.72 -13.74
C ASN A 322 14.63 9.80 -13.38
N VAL A 323 14.21 10.62 -14.35
CA VAL A 323 13.13 11.61 -14.15
C VAL A 323 11.82 10.91 -13.79
N ALA A 324 11.51 9.80 -14.46
CA ALA A 324 10.31 9.01 -14.16
C ALA A 324 10.34 8.43 -12.74
N TYR A 325 11.49 7.97 -12.22
CA TYR A 325 11.64 7.54 -10.82
C TYR A 325 11.32 8.68 -9.85
N VAL A 326 11.89 9.87 -10.07
CA VAL A 326 11.66 11.03 -9.18
C VAL A 326 10.18 11.40 -9.18
N ILE A 327 9.56 11.54 -10.34
CA ILE A 327 8.13 11.89 -10.44
C ILE A 327 7.26 10.81 -9.79
N ASN A 328 7.51 9.53 -10.09
CA ASN A 328 6.74 8.41 -9.53
C ASN A 328 6.79 8.37 -8.01
N MET A 329 7.99 8.51 -7.44
CA MET A 329 8.18 8.48 -5.99
C MET A 329 7.66 9.76 -5.31
N MET A 330 7.74 10.90 -5.99
CA MET A 330 7.14 12.15 -5.52
C MET A 330 5.61 12.05 -5.45
N VAL A 331 4.96 11.47 -6.47
CA VAL A 331 3.51 11.20 -6.45
C VAL A 331 3.15 10.26 -5.31
N MET A 332 3.97 9.23 -5.04
CA MET A 332 3.80 8.35 -3.89
C MET A 332 3.95 9.10 -2.56
N GLY A 333 4.90 10.03 -2.45
CA GLY A 333 5.04 10.92 -1.29
C GLY A 333 3.79 11.79 -1.07
N PHE A 334 3.27 12.43 -2.11
CA PHE A 334 2.00 13.19 -2.05
C PHE A 334 0.80 12.33 -1.65
N TRP A 335 0.78 11.08 -2.04
CA TRP A 335 -0.27 10.15 -1.63
C TRP A 335 -0.28 9.94 -0.11
N HIS A 336 0.87 9.88 0.55
CA HIS A 336 0.94 9.85 2.01
C HIS A 336 0.39 11.12 2.65
N GLY A 337 0.73 12.29 2.11
CA GLY A 337 0.24 13.60 2.55
C GLY A 337 0.94 14.77 1.88
N VAL A 338 0.41 15.99 2.09
CA VAL A 338 0.89 17.23 1.46
C VAL A 338 1.96 17.93 2.31
N THR A 339 2.49 17.27 3.34
CA THR A 339 3.54 17.81 4.20
C THR A 339 4.91 17.68 3.55
N TRP A 340 5.82 18.59 3.88
CA TRP A 340 7.15 18.61 3.29
C TRP A 340 7.95 17.31 3.46
N TYR A 341 7.80 16.65 4.61
CA TYR A 341 8.55 15.42 4.90
C TYR A 341 8.09 14.22 4.06
N TYR A 342 6.82 14.12 3.67
CA TYR A 342 6.35 13.10 2.74
C TYR A 342 6.84 13.35 1.31
N ILE A 343 6.89 14.64 0.91
CA ILE A 343 7.42 15.04 -0.40
C ILE A 343 8.94 14.78 -0.44
N ALA A 344 9.66 15.17 0.63
CA ALA A 344 11.09 14.91 0.78
C ALA A 344 11.41 13.41 0.75
N TYR A 345 10.61 12.58 1.44
CA TYR A 345 10.71 11.12 1.37
C TYR A 345 10.57 10.59 -0.06
N GLY A 346 9.57 11.07 -0.80
CA GLY A 346 9.37 10.68 -2.21
C GLY A 346 10.55 11.08 -3.08
N ILE A 347 11.03 12.33 -2.98
CA ILE A 347 12.20 12.84 -3.74
C ILE A 347 13.46 12.03 -3.38
N PHE A 348 13.69 11.76 -2.09
CA PHE A 348 14.83 10.98 -1.61
C PHE A 348 14.88 9.59 -2.27
N HIS A 349 13.76 8.86 -2.25
CA HIS A 349 13.67 7.55 -2.90
C HIS A 349 13.75 7.62 -4.42
N GLY A 350 13.18 8.65 -5.04
CA GLY A 350 13.25 8.85 -6.49
C GLY A 350 14.69 9.07 -6.97
N ILE A 351 15.44 9.93 -6.28
CA ILE A 351 16.86 10.17 -6.56
C ILE A 351 17.68 8.91 -6.25
N GLY A 352 17.42 8.28 -5.10
CA GLY A 352 18.09 7.04 -4.69
C GLY A 352 17.93 5.91 -5.71
N LEU A 353 16.72 5.71 -6.24
CA LEU A 353 16.47 4.74 -7.33
C LEU A 353 17.21 5.10 -8.61
N GLY A 354 17.27 6.39 -8.97
CA GLY A 354 18.03 6.86 -10.12
C GLY A 354 19.54 6.56 -9.99
N ILE A 355 20.13 6.86 -8.83
CA ILE A 355 21.54 6.54 -8.51
C ILE A 355 21.78 5.03 -8.54
N ASN A 356 20.90 4.28 -7.89
CA ASN A 356 20.96 2.82 -7.85
C ASN A 356 20.93 2.20 -9.27
N ASP A 357 20.00 2.65 -10.10
CA ASP A 357 19.88 2.16 -11.48
C ASP A 357 21.11 2.54 -12.34
N ALA A 358 21.68 3.73 -12.14
CA ALA A 358 22.93 4.15 -12.79
C ALA A 358 24.11 3.24 -12.35
N TRP A 359 24.20 2.92 -11.06
CA TRP A 359 25.22 2.01 -10.54
C TRP A 359 25.07 0.60 -11.11
N LEU A 360 23.88 0.04 -11.13
CA LEU A 360 23.63 -1.30 -11.68
C LEU A 360 23.99 -1.37 -13.16
N ARG A 361 23.68 -0.33 -13.95
CA ARG A 361 24.11 -0.22 -15.35
C ARG A 361 25.63 -0.16 -15.49
N LYS A 362 26.30 0.68 -14.67
CA LYS A 362 27.76 0.80 -14.67
C LYS A 362 28.42 -0.55 -14.33
N LYS A 363 27.93 -1.24 -13.28
CA LYS A 363 28.40 -2.59 -12.89
C LYS A 363 28.28 -3.57 -14.05
N LYS A 364 27.13 -3.56 -14.77
CA LYS A 364 26.91 -4.41 -15.94
C LYS A 364 27.90 -4.10 -17.08
N THR A 365 28.20 -2.83 -17.34
CA THR A 365 29.16 -2.40 -18.37
C THR A 365 30.57 -2.84 -17.99
N ILE A 366 31.00 -2.58 -16.76
CA ILE A 366 32.31 -3.01 -16.25
C ILE A 366 32.48 -4.54 -16.36
N ASN A 367 31.47 -5.32 -15.95
CA ASN A 367 31.54 -6.78 -16.06
C ASN A 367 31.64 -7.26 -17.50
N LYS A 368 30.97 -6.56 -18.45
CA LYS A 368 31.07 -6.86 -19.88
C LYS A 368 32.48 -6.58 -20.42
N GLU A 369 33.08 -5.46 -20.01
CA GLU A 369 34.44 -5.07 -20.40
C GLU A 369 35.49 -6.03 -19.81
N ARG A 370 35.37 -6.38 -18.51
CA ARG A 370 36.23 -7.37 -17.83
C ARG A 370 36.17 -8.74 -18.54
N LYS A 371 34.96 -9.19 -18.88
CA LYS A 371 34.78 -10.44 -19.64
C LYS A 371 35.49 -10.41 -21.00
N LYS A 372 35.45 -9.26 -21.71
CA LYS A 372 36.16 -9.10 -22.99
C LYS A 372 37.69 -9.12 -22.82
N ALA A 373 38.17 -8.62 -21.69
CA ALA A 373 39.57 -8.61 -21.33
C ALA A 373 40.09 -9.94 -20.69
N GLY A 374 39.23 -10.99 -20.65
CA GLY A 374 39.60 -12.26 -20.00
C GLY A 374 39.67 -12.19 -18.47
N LEU A 375 39.15 -11.12 -17.86
CA LEU A 375 39.17 -10.91 -16.42
C LEU A 375 37.85 -11.39 -15.76
N GLU A 376 37.96 -11.87 -14.53
CA GLU A 376 36.80 -12.24 -13.71
C GLU A 376 35.86 -11.05 -13.49
N PRO A 377 34.52 -11.25 -13.41
CA PRO A 377 33.54 -10.20 -13.05
C PRO A 377 33.87 -9.52 -11.73
N LEU A 378 33.29 -8.36 -11.47
CA LEU A 378 33.36 -7.75 -10.14
C LEU A 378 32.86 -8.71 -9.06
N PRO A 379 33.52 -8.75 -7.89
CA PRO A 379 33.17 -9.69 -6.83
C PRO A 379 31.69 -9.64 -6.45
N ASP A 380 31.03 -10.80 -6.44
CA ASP A 380 29.67 -11.00 -5.91
C ASP A 380 29.71 -12.09 -4.83
N ASN A 381 30.41 -11.79 -3.75
CA ASN A 381 30.65 -12.68 -2.61
C ASN A 381 29.80 -12.25 -1.38
N LYS A 382 29.92 -12.99 -0.28
CA LYS A 382 29.18 -12.73 0.96
C LYS A 382 29.42 -11.31 1.50
N TRP A 383 30.63 -10.78 1.38
CA TRP A 383 31.00 -9.45 1.88
C TRP A 383 30.39 -8.33 1.06
N THR A 384 30.42 -8.41 -0.27
CA THR A 384 29.77 -7.42 -1.14
C THR A 384 28.26 -7.41 -0.97
N LYS A 385 27.63 -8.59 -0.73
CA LYS A 385 26.22 -8.71 -0.40
C LYS A 385 25.90 -8.08 0.96
N ALA A 386 26.69 -8.39 1.99
CA ALA A 386 26.52 -7.82 3.33
C ALA A 386 26.66 -6.28 3.31
N LEU A 387 27.66 -5.76 2.59
CA LEU A 387 27.82 -4.32 2.41
C LEU A 387 26.63 -3.68 1.70
N GLY A 388 26.12 -4.31 0.63
CA GLY A 388 24.90 -3.83 -0.07
C GLY A 388 23.70 -3.79 0.86
N ILE A 389 23.47 -4.84 1.65
CA ILE A 389 22.39 -4.89 2.65
C ILE A 389 22.58 -3.78 3.69
N PHE A 390 23.79 -3.63 4.24
CA PHE A 390 24.07 -2.61 5.24
C PHE A 390 23.80 -1.20 4.73
N ILE A 391 24.28 -0.85 3.53
CA ILE A 391 24.04 0.46 2.92
C ILE A 391 22.55 0.68 2.67
N THR A 392 21.88 -0.30 2.07
CA THR A 392 20.44 -0.19 1.74
C THR A 392 19.59 -0.06 3.00
N PHE A 393 19.85 -0.89 4.01
CA PHE A 393 19.14 -0.84 5.28
C PHE A 393 19.26 0.53 5.95
N ASN A 394 20.47 1.09 6.06
CA ASN A 394 20.68 2.40 6.67
C ASN A 394 20.06 3.55 5.84
N THR A 395 20.13 3.46 4.52
CA THR A 395 19.46 4.42 3.61
C THR A 395 17.95 4.41 3.82
N VAL A 396 17.36 3.23 3.96
CA VAL A 396 15.92 3.07 4.21
C VAL A 396 15.56 3.58 5.61
N MET A 397 16.32 3.25 6.65
CA MET A 397 16.06 3.76 8.01
C MET A 397 16.14 5.29 8.07
N LEU A 398 17.12 5.89 7.37
CA LEU A 398 17.19 7.35 7.23
C LEU A 398 15.96 7.92 6.52
N SER A 399 15.46 7.26 5.47
CA SER A 399 14.24 7.68 4.78
C SER A 399 13.02 7.60 5.69
N PHE A 400 12.93 6.61 6.57
CA PHE A 400 11.85 6.49 7.54
C PHE A 400 11.94 7.56 8.63
N LEU A 401 13.13 8.00 9.02
CA LEU A 401 13.28 9.17 9.91
C LEU A 401 12.67 10.43 9.25
N ILE A 402 12.93 10.66 7.96
CA ILE A 402 12.29 11.74 7.21
C ILE A 402 10.77 11.56 7.21
N PHE A 403 10.30 10.37 6.83
CA PHE A 403 8.87 10.03 6.75
C PHE A 403 8.11 10.20 8.07
N SER A 404 8.75 9.95 9.21
CA SER A 404 8.15 9.99 10.55
C SER A 404 7.58 11.34 10.95
N GLY A 405 7.97 12.43 10.27
CA GLY A 405 7.69 13.80 10.70
C GLY A 405 8.50 14.27 11.90
N PHE A 406 9.33 13.42 12.52
CA PHE A 406 10.14 13.78 13.69
C PHE A 406 11.09 14.96 13.40
N LEU A 407 11.63 15.07 12.19
CA LEU A 407 12.46 16.21 11.80
C LEU A 407 11.66 17.52 11.75
N ASN A 408 10.36 17.47 11.49
CA ASN A 408 9.49 18.64 11.60
C ASN A 408 9.37 19.09 13.05
N ASP A 409 9.18 18.15 13.98
CA ASP A 409 9.10 18.44 15.41
C ASP A 409 10.43 19.01 15.92
N LEU A 410 11.55 18.47 15.46
CA LEU A 410 12.89 18.89 15.84
C LEU A 410 13.26 20.32 15.36
N TRP A 411 12.84 20.69 14.13
CA TRP A 411 13.29 21.93 13.48
C TRP A 411 12.28 23.07 13.54
N PHE A 412 10.98 22.78 13.53
CA PHE A 412 9.94 23.77 13.32
C PHE A 412 8.93 23.89 14.48
N THR A 413 8.83 22.88 15.34
CA THR A 413 7.97 23.00 16.52
C THR A 413 8.73 23.75 17.62
N LYS A 414 8.31 24.97 17.93
CA LYS A 414 8.89 25.74 19.04
C LYS A 414 8.73 24.96 20.33
N LYS A 415 9.83 24.82 21.08
CA LYS A 415 9.85 24.29 22.45
C LYS A 415 9.09 25.22 23.38
#